data_959cb27d72db7da152ddcbbd1bcec361
#
_entry.id   959cb27d72db7da152ddcbbd1bcec361
#
_cell.length_a   1.000
_cell.length_b   1.000
_cell.length_c   1.000
_cell.angle_alpha   90.00
_cell.angle_beta   90.00
_cell.angle_gamma   90.00
#
_symmetry.space_group_name_H-M   'P 1'
#
loop_
_entity.id
_entity.type
_entity.pdbx_description
1 polymer ?
#
loop_
_entity_poly.entity_id
_entity_poly.type
_entity_poly.pdbx_seq_one_letter_code
_entity_poly.pdbx_strand_id
1 'polypeptide(L)'
;MSRPADLGSLKDGSYIIIDGEPCKVVEVEKSKPGKHGSAKVRLTGISVFTGSKKSVIGTVDTHIEVPMIDKRSAQVISTTPTSVQLMDLQSFEVTESTLPTEPELQGKLQPGIEVEVWVVLGKNKIMRVKGTG
;
A
#
# COMPACT_ATOMS: atom_id res chain seq x y z
N MET A 1 1.31 -0.20 12.08
CA MET A 1 0.30 0.43 12.91
C MET A 1 -0.83 0.99 12.10
N SER A 2 -2.00 1.12 12.69
CA SER A 2 -3.19 1.54 11.99
C SER A 2 -4.05 2.39 12.91
N ARG A 3 -5.01 3.09 12.32
CA ARG A 3 -6.01 3.84 13.08
C ARG A 3 -7.40 3.53 12.51
N PRO A 4 -8.44 3.58 13.34
CA PRO A 4 -9.79 3.34 12.83
C PRO A 4 -10.33 4.55 12.08
N ALA A 5 -11.21 4.29 11.13
CA ALA A 5 -11.94 5.32 10.41
C ALA A 5 -13.32 4.77 10.05
N ASP A 6 -14.25 5.65 9.76
CA ASP A 6 -15.58 5.24 9.33
C ASP A 6 -15.55 4.97 7.83
N LEU A 7 -16.22 3.89 7.43
CA LEU A 7 -16.26 3.48 6.03
C LEU A 7 -16.78 4.61 5.14
N GLY A 8 -17.77 5.35 5.62
CA GLY A 8 -18.38 6.44 4.86
C GLY A 8 -17.50 7.66 4.68
N SER A 9 -16.40 7.77 5.42
CA SER A 9 -15.51 8.92 5.34
C SER A 9 -14.38 8.73 4.33
N LEU A 10 -14.23 7.52 3.79
CA LEU A 10 -13.10 7.19 2.92
C LEU A 10 -13.40 7.56 1.48
N LYS A 11 -12.38 7.96 0.77
CA LYS A 11 -12.48 8.43 -0.61
C LYS A 11 -11.53 7.66 -1.51
N ASP A 12 -11.77 7.77 -2.80
CA ASP A 12 -10.86 7.29 -3.82
C ASP A 12 -9.46 7.86 -3.57
N GLY A 13 -8.45 7.01 -3.62
CA GLY A 13 -7.08 7.39 -3.33
C GLY A 13 -6.65 7.18 -1.89
N SER A 14 -7.58 6.91 -0.98
CA SER A 14 -7.26 6.58 0.41
C SER A 14 -6.66 5.19 0.51
N TYR A 15 -5.98 4.92 1.62
CA TYR A 15 -5.45 3.59 1.90
C TYR A 15 -6.19 3.00 3.07
N ILE A 16 -6.59 1.74 2.96
CA ILE A 16 -7.31 1.01 4.01
C ILE A 16 -6.76 -0.41 4.10
N ILE A 17 -7.06 -1.08 5.20
CA ILE A 17 -6.68 -2.48 5.39
C ILE A 17 -7.89 -3.36 5.09
N ILE A 18 -7.76 -4.23 4.10
CA ILE A 18 -8.78 -5.22 3.76
C ILE A 18 -8.12 -6.59 3.86
N ASP A 19 -8.71 -7.48 4.67
CA ASP A 19 -8.19 -8.83 4.87
C ASP A 19 -6.72 -8.83 5.30
N GLY A 20 -6.33 -7.88 6.14
CA GLY A 20 -4.97 -7.77 6.64
C GLY A 20 -3.97 -7.18 5.66
N GLU A 21 -4.40 -6.73 4.49
CA GLU A 21 -3.53 -6.14 3.49
C GLU A 21 -3.83 -4.66 3.29
N PRO A 22 -2.80 -3.81 3.15
CA PRO A 22 -3.02 -2.41 2.81
C PRO A 22 -3.44 -2.30 1.35
N CYS A 23 -4.55 -1.61 1.11
CA CYS A 23 -5.11 -1.45 -0.23
C CYS A 23 -5.35 0.02 -0.52
N LYS A 24 -5.14 0.40 -1.78
CA LYS A 24 -5.49 1.73 -2.25
C LYS A 24 -6.92 1.70 -2.76
N VAL A 25 -7.78 2.58 -2.24
CA VAL A 25 -9.17 2.66 -2.67
C VAL A 25 -9.22 3.23 -4.07
N VAL A 26 -9.82 2.49 -5.00
CA VAL A 26 -9.95 2.92 -6.40
C VAL A 26 -11.39 3.16 -6.79
N GLU A 27 -12.35 2.71 -5.98
CA GLU A 27 -13.76 2.91 -6.26
C GLU A 27 -14.55 2.99 -4.97
N VAL A 28 -15.48 3.92 -4.88
CA VAL A 28 -16.38 4.08 -3.75
C VAL A 28 -17.79 4.12 -4.30
N GLU A 29 -18.64 3.18 -3.88
CA GLU A 29 -20.04 3.16 -4.23
C GLU A 29 -20.86 3.37 -2.97
N LYS A 30 -21.77 4.32 -3.01
CA LYS A 30 -22.70 4.56 -1.91
C LYS A 30 -24.11 4.39 -2.44
N SER A 31 -24.90 3.61 -1.72
CA SER A 31 -26.31 3.42 -2.06
C SER A 31 -27.16 3.91 -0.91
N LYS A 32 -28.26 4.55 -1.25
CA LYS A 32 -29.24 4.99 -0.26
C LYS A 32 -30.27 3.88 -0.12
N PRO A 33 -30.40 3.30 1.08
CA PRO A 33 -31.45 2.33 1.31
C PRO A 33 -32.81 3.02 1.36
N GLY A 34 -33.90 2.24 1.47
CA GLY A 34 -35.21 2.77 1.69
C GLY A 34 -35.32 3.49 3.02
N LYS A 35 -36.55 3.78 3.42
CA LYS A 35 -36.85 4.67 4.56
C LYS A 35 -36.27 4.28 5.90
N HIS A 36 -35.83 3.06 6.08
CA HIS A 36 -35.45 2.54 7.40
C HIS A 36 -34.06 1.97 7.46
N GLY A 37 -33.17 2.27 6.51
CA GLY A 37 -31.85 1.71 6.53
C GLY A 37 -30.76 2.76 6.50
N SER A 38 -29.60 2.40 7.00
CA SER A 38 -28.40 3.22 6.85
C SER A 38 -27.88 3.10 5.42
N ALA A 39 -27.22 4.15 4.93
CA ALA A 39 -26.60 4.10 3.63
C ALA A 39 -25.52 3.01 3.63
N LYS A 40 -25.43 2.26 2.56
CA LYS A 40 -24.41 1.25 2.39
C LYS A 40 -23.27 1.81 1.57
N VAL A 41 -22.07 1.37 1.91
CA VAL A 41 -20.84 1.79 1.24
C VAL A 41 -20.11 0.55 0.79
N ARG A 42 -19.72 0.53 -0.47
CA ARG A 42 -18.83 -0.51 -1.00
C ARG A 42 -17.56 0.17 -1.45
N LEU A 43 -16.44 -0.26 -0.89
CA LEU A 43 -15.12 0.20 -1.29
C LEU A 43 -14.40 -0.90 -2.03
N THR A 44 -13.81 -0.56 -3.15
CA THR A 44 -12.95 -1.47 -3.89
C THR A 44 -11.52 -0.93 -3.80
N GLY A 45 -10.59 -1.79 -3.43
CA GLY A 45 -9.19 -1.42 -3.29
C GLY A 45 -8.28 -2.41 -3.99
N ILE A 46 -7.08 -1.94 -4.29
CA ILE A 46 -6.02 -2.76 -4.88
C ILE A 46 -4.94 -2.92 -3.84
N SER A 47 -4.57 -4.17 -3.54
CA SER A 47 -3.53 -4.44 -2.57
C SER A 47 -2.21 -3.82 -3.02
N VAL A 48 -1.56 -3.08 -2.10
CA VAL A 48 -0.26 -2.46 -2.37
C VAL A 48 0.81 -3.52 -2.62
N PHE A 49 0.71 -4.67 -1.94
CA PHE A 49 1.74 -5.70 -2.04
C PHE A 49 1.53 -6.69 -3.18
N THR A 50 0.28 -7.09 -3.42
CA THR A 50 -0.01 -8.16 -4.39
C THR A 50 -0.66 -7.67 -5.67
N GLY A 51 -1.22 -6.45 -5.66
CA GLY A 51 -1.99 -5.97 -6.81
C GLY A 51 -3.37 -6.58 -6.92
N SER A 52 -3.77 -7.41 -5.96
CA SER A 52 -5.09 -8.05 -6.00
C SER A 52 -6.20 -7.05 -5.72
N LYS A 53 -7.30 -7.24 -6.40
CA LYS A 53 -8.49 -6.42 -6.18
C LYS A 53 -9.28 -7.00 -5.02
N LYS A 54 -9.63 -6.14 -4.07
CA LYS A 54 -10.39 -6.54 -2.89
C LYS A 54 -11.50 -5.54 -2.67
N SER A 55 -12.56 -5.98 -2.02
CA SER A 55 -13.68 -5.08 -1.72
C SER A 55 -14.18 -5.32 -0.30
N VAL A 56 -14.82 -4.29 0.25
CA VAL A 56 -15.45 -4.34 1.56
C VAL A 56 -16.79 -3.60 1.47
N ILE A 57 -17.79 -4.15 2.11
CA ILE A 57 -19.15 -3.58 2.14
C ILE A 57 -19.56 -3.40 3.58
N GLY A 58 -20.16 -2.27 3.88
CA GLY A 58 -20.70 -1.99 5.20
C GLY A 58 -21.58 -0.77 5.17
N THR A 59 -21.96 -0.30 6.36
CA THR A 59 -22.70 0.96 6.48
C THR A 59 -21.73 2.11 6.62
N VAL A 60 -22.23 3.35 6.54
CA VAL A 60 -21.37 4.53 6.60
C VAL A 60 -20.60 4.63 7.91
N ASP A 61 -21.13 4.07 8.98
CA ASP A 61 -20.51 4.10 10.30
C ASP A 61 -19.75 2.81 10.64
N THR A 62 -19.59 1.90 9.69
CA THR A 62 -18.75 0.71 9.87
C THR A 62 -17.31 1.15 10.00
N HIS A 63 -16.60 0.63 11.01
CA HIS A 63 -15.20 0.96 11.22
C HIS A 63 -14.31 0.11 10.32
N ILE A 64 -13.30 0.74 9.77
CA ILE A 64 -12.26 0.06 9.00
C ILE A 64 -10.92 0.64 9.41
N GLU A 65 -9.87 -0.16 9.31
CA GLU A 65 -8.53 0.28 9.70
C GLU A 65 -7.85 0.99 8.56
N VAL A 66 -7.20 2.11 8.88
CA VAL A 66 -6.37 2.87 7.93
C VAL A 66 -4.91 2.63 8.31
N PRO A 67 -4.09 2.13 7.38
CA PRO A 67 -2.70 1.83 7.70
C PRO A 67 -1.88 3.09 7.85
N MET A 68 -0.87 3.02 8.72
CA MET A 68 0.17 4.03 8.80
C MET A 68 1.24 3.66 7.79
N ILE A 69 1.54 4.56 6.86
CA ILE A 69 2.51 4.32 5.81
C ILE A 69 3.75 5.15 6.09
N ASP A 70 4.89 4.47 6.23
CA ASP A 70 6.18 5.13 6.40
C ASP A 70 6.88 5.13 5.05
N LYS A 71 7.08 6.30 4.47
CA LYS A 71 7.74 6.46 3.17
C LYS A 71 9.20 6.76 3.39
N ARG A 72 10.08 5.93 2.86
CA ARG A 72 11.50 6.03 3.09
C ARG A 72 12.27 6.02 1.78
N SER A 73 13.47 6.61 1.81
CA SER A 73 14.41 6.52 0.71
C SER A 73 15.44 5.46 1.04
N ALA A 74 15.77 4.63 0.07
CA ALA A 74 16.76 3.57 0.24
C ALA A 74 17.59 3.44 -1.02
N GLN A 75 18.76 2.82 -0.86
CA GLN A 75 19.66 2.54 -1.97
C GLN A 75 19.71 1.04 -2.20
N VAL A 76 19.63 0.62 -3.45
CA VAL A 76 19.77 -0.79 -3.80
C VAL A 76 21.22 -1.19 -3.62
N ILE A 77 21.46 -2.23 -2.81
CA ILE A 77 22.80 -2.78 -2.60
C ILE A 77 23.05 -3.93 -3.56
N SER A 78 22.11 -4.85 -3.64
CA SER A 78 22.20 -6.02 -4.50
C SER A 78 20.81 -6.54 -4.84
N THR A 79 20.75 -7.31 -5.91
CA THR A 79 19.51 -7.94 -6.34
C THR A 79 19.73 -9.42 -6.55
N THR A 80 18.71 -10.21 -6.28
CA THR A 80 18.66 -11.63 -6.60
C THR A 80 17.44 -11.86 -7.48
N PRO A 81 17.23 -13.07 -8.04
CA PRO A 81 16.03 -13.33 -8.82
C PRO A 81 14.73 -13.16 -8.05
N THR A 82 14.76 -13.19 -6.71
CA THR A 82 13.55 -13.13 -5.90
C THR A 82 13.51 -11.99 -4.91
N SER A 83 14.63 -11.27 -4.70
CA SER A 83 14.68 -10.24 -3.67
C SER A 83 15.64 -9.13 -4.01
N VAL A 84 15.56 -8.06 -3.22
CA VAL A 84 16.42 -6.88 -3.34
C VAL A 84 16.90 -6.53 -1.95
N GLN A 85 18.21 -6.31 -1.80
CA GLN A 85 18.74 -5.79 -0.55
C GLN A 85 18.82 -4.27 -0.63
N LEU A 86 18.28 -3.62 0.38
CA LEU A 86 18.14 -2.17 0.43
C LEU A 86 18.84 -1.64 1.68
N MET A 87 19.49 -0.50 1.54
CA MET A 87 20.02 0.25 2.67
C MET A 87 19.19 1.51 2.84
N ASP A 88 18.58 1.67 4.01
CA ASP A 88 17.84 2.88 4.34
C ASP A 88 18.81 4.06 4.39
N LEU A 89 18.49 5.13 3.67
CA LEU A 89 19.42 6.26 3.57
C LEU A 89 19.40 7.16 4.81
N GLN A 90 18.47 6.94 5.71
CA GLN A 90 18.37 7.70 6.95
C GLN A 90 18.99 6.94 8.12
N SER A 91 18.66 5.67 8.28
CA SER A 91 19.15 4.85 9.38
C SER A 91 20.38 4.01 9.03
N PHE A 92 20.63 3.83 7.73
CA PHE A 92 21.70 2.98 7.18
C PHE A 92 21.52 1.50 7.51
N GLU A 93 20.33 1.11 7.93
CA GLU A 93 20.01 -0.30 8.14
C GLU A 93 19.80 -0.98 6.80
N VAL A 94 20.26 -2.24 6.71
CA VAL A 94 20.09 -3.05 5.52
C VAL A 94 18.89 -3.98 5.74
N THR A 95 17.96 -3.96 4.80
CA THR A 95 16.79 -4.84 4.84
C THR A 95 16.63 -5.53 3.50
N GLU A 96 15.86 -6.61 3.50
CA GLU A 96 15.54 -7.32 2.28
C GLU A 96 14.08 -7.07 1.92
N SER A 97 13.83 -6.83 0.64
CA SER A 97 12.48 -6.63 0.13
C SER A 97 12.24 -7.59 -1.03
N THR A 98 10.99 -7.99 -1.23
CA THR A 98 10.65 -8.77 -2.41
C THR A 98 10.78 -7.89 -3.66
N LEU A 99 11.04 -8.52 -4.80
CA LEU A 99 11.05 -7.79 -6.06
C LEU A 99 9.67 -7.20 -6.32
N PRO A 100 9.62 -5.96 -6.84
CA PRO A 100 8.33 -5.41 -7.25
C PRO A 100 7.75 -6.23 -8.40
N THR A 101 6.42 -6.26 -8.46
CA THR A 101 5.73 -7.01 -9.51
C THR A 101 5.69 -6.27 -10.84
N GLU A 102 5.93 -4.96 -10.82
CA GLU A 102 5.90 -4.14 -12.01
C GLU A 102 7.16 -4.37 -12.85
N PRO A 103 7.04 -4.85 -14.10
CA PRO A 103 8.23 -5.12 -14.92
C PRO A 103 9.11 -3.90 -15.14
N GLU A 104 8.50 -2.72 -15.22
CA GLU A 104 9.26 -1.49 -15.40
C GLU A 104 10.19 -1.22 -14.23
N LEU A 105 9.73 -1.47 -13.00
CA LEU A 105 10.55 -1.29 -11.82
C LEU A 105 11.66 -2.34 -11.76
N GLN A 106 11.32 -3.59 -12.04
CA GLN A 106 12.30 -4.67 -12.02
C GLN A 106 13.49 -4.36 -12.92
N GLY A 107 13.22 -3.84 -14.11
CA GLY A 107 14.27 -3.54 -15.08
C GLY A 107 15.17 -2.38 -14.68
N LYS A 108 14.75 -1.54 -13.74
CA LYS A 108 15.52 -0.39 -13.29
C LYS A 108 16.32 -0.63 -12.02
N LEU A 109 16.10 -1.75 -11.35
CA LEU A 109 16.75 -2.03 -10.08
C LEU A 109 18.18 -2.53 -10.32
N GLN A 110 19.13 -1.68 -10.00
CA GLN A 110 20.55 -1.98 -10.12
C GLN A 110 21.26 -1.46 -8.86
N PRO A 111 22.39 -2.08 -8.47
CA PRO A 111 23.14 -1.56 -7.32
C PRO A 111 23.47 -0.09 -7.49
N GLY A 112 23.25 0.68 -6.43
CA GLY A 112 23.52 2.12 -6.42
C GLY A 112 22.32 2.99 -6.71
N ILE A 113 21.21 2.43 -7.19
CA ILE A 113 20.02 3.21 -7.50
C ILE A 113 19.24 3.53 -6.23
N GLU A 114 18.76 4.76 -6.15
CA GLU A 114 17.90 5.17 -5.04
C GLU A 114 16.43 4.90 -5.37
N VAL A 115 15.71 4.36 -4.40
CA VAL A 115 14.30 4.01 -4.56
C VAL A 115 13.48 4.57 -3.41
N GLU A 116 12.18 4.77 -3.65
CA GLU A 116 11.22 5.08 -2.60
C GLU A 116 10.60 3.76 -2.13
N VAL A 117 10.66 3.54 -0.83
CA VAL A 117 10.16 2.33 -0.20
C VAL A 117 9.07 2.72 0.78
N TRP A 118 7.95 2.03 0.72
CA TRP A 118 6.90 2.19 1.70
C TRP A 118 6.94 1.03 2.68
N VAL A 119 6.96 1.38 3.96
CA VAL A 119 6.88 0.39 5.03
C VAL A 119 5.46 0.44 5.60
N VAL A 120 4.73 -0.64 5.46
CA VAL A 120 3.35 -0.74 5.89
C VAL A 120 3.17 -2.08 6.57
N LEU A 121 2.60 -2.07 7.79
CA LEU A 121 2.34 -3.30 8.53
C LEU A 121 3.57 -4.20 8.66
N GLY A 122 4.74 -3.58 8.84
CA GLY A 122 5.99 -4.31 8.99
C GLY A 122 6.59 -4.88 7.72
N LYS A 123 6.02 -4.55 6.57
CA LYS A 123 6.51 -5.04 5.27
C LYS A 123 6.97 -3.89 4.40
N ASN A 124 7.98 -4.15 3.59
CA ASN A 124 8.55 -3.17 2.67
C ASN A 124 8.04 -3.38 1.25
N LYS A 125 7.76 -2.29 0.55
CA LYS A 125 7.42 -2.33 -0.86
C LYS A 125 8.17 -1.23 -1.58
N ILE A 126 8.90 -1.60 -2.64
CA ILE A 126 9.53 -0.63 -3.52
C ILE A 126 8.45 -0.03 -4.40
N MET A 127 8.23 1.27 -4.27
CA MET A 127 7.15 1.95 -5.00
C MET A 127 7.64 2.57 -6.30
N ARG A 128 8.87 3.09 -6.31
CA ARG A 128 9.41 3.72 -7.50
C ARG A 128 10.91 3.91 -7.39
N VAL A 129 11.54 4.12 -8.53
CA VAL A 129 12.95 4.47 -8.63
C VAL A 129 13.06 5.98 -8.64
N LYS A 130 13.91 6.53 -7.77
CA LYS A 130 14.11 7.98 -7.68
C LYS A 130 15.21 8.47 -8.61
N GLY A 131 16.12 7.57 -8.97
CA GLY A 131 17.21 7.92 -9.85
C GLY A 131 18.53 7.29 -9.41
N THR A 132 19.59 7.61 -10.13
CA THR A 132 20.94 7.18 -9.77
C THR A 132 21.44 8.08 -8.66
N GLY A 133 21.82 7.46 -7.58
CA GLY A 133 22.36 8.19 -6.43
C GLY A 133 23.73 8.77 -6.69
#